data_8a0f20a52806b7ac89ef3eadc1aaa419
#
_entry.id   8a0f20a52806b7ac89ef3eadc1aaa419
#
_cell.length_a   1.000
_cell.length_b   1.000
_cell.length_c   1.000
_cell.angle_alpha   90.00
_cell.angle_beta   90.00
_cell.angle_gamma   90.00
#
_symmetry.space_group_name_H-M   'P 1'
#
loop_
_entity.id
_entity.type
_entity.pdbx_description
1 polymer ?
#
loop_
_entity_poly.entity_id
_entity_poly.type
_entity_poly.pdbx_seq_one_letter_code
_entity_poly.pdbx_strand_id
1 'polypeptide(L)'
;MTDPDFETAQIEAATFRRLLQHLMHEHADVQNIDLMILAGFCRNCVADWYAEAASERGIAMTRDEAREAIYGMPFAQWKQQHQTEATAEQLAAFEASRSAH
;
A
#
# COMPACT_ATOMS: atom_id res chain seq x y z
N MET A 1 -25.05 -21.87 -3.71
CA MET A 1 -24.47 -21.57 -5.02
C MET A 1 -23.95 -20.15 -5.00
N THR A 2 -22.69 -19.95 -5.36
CA THR A 2 -22.05 -18.63 -5.30
C THR A 2 -22.37 -17.84 -6.56
N ASP A 3 -22.67 -16.55 -6.36
CA ASP A 3 -22.82 -15.57 -7.43
C ASP A 3 -21.48 -15.44 -8.17
N PRO A 4 -21.44 -15.38 -9.51
CA PRO A 4 -20.21 -15.11 -10.25
C PRO A 4 -19.48 -13.85 -9.79
N ASP A 5 -20.23 -12.80 -9.43
CA ASP A 5 -19.64 -11.57 -8.91
C ASP A 5 -18.98 -11.81 -7.55
N PHE A 6 -19.57 -12.66 -6.71
CA PHE A 6 -18.98 -13.02 -5.45
C PHE A 6 -17.69 -13.81 -5.65
N GLU A 7 -17.69 -14.76 -6.56
CA GLU A 7 -16.49 -15.55 -6.88
C GLU A 7 -15.37 -14.66 -7.42
N THR A 8 -15.70 -13.74 -8.32
CA THR A 8 -14.74 -12.77 -8.83
C THR A 8 -14.16 -11.92 -7.69
N ALA A 9 -15.00 -11.44 -6.78
CA ALA A 9 -14.57 -10.68 -5.64
C ALA A 9 -13.62 -11.47 -4.74
N GLN A 10 -13.91 -12.77 -4.55
CA GLN A 10 -13.02 -13.64 -3.76
C GLN A 10 -11.66 -13.84 -4.43
N ILE A 11 -11.63 -13.98 -5.75
CA ILE A 11 -10.39 -14.09 -6.50
C ILE A 11 -9.59 -12.79 -6.39
N GLU A 12 -10.27 -11.66 -6.55
CA GLU A 12 -9.61 -10.34 -6.43
C GLU A 12 -9.07 -10.13 -5.01
N ALA A 13 -9.84 -10.52 -3.99
CA ALA A 13 -9.38 -10.41 -2.60
C ALA A 13 -8.15 -11.27 -2.35
N ALA A 14 -8.16 -12.51 -2.85
CA ALA A 14 -7.01 -13.41 -2.69
C ALA A 14 -5.78 -12.86 -3.42
N THR A 15 -5.95 -12.33 -4.61
CA THR A 15 -4.88 -11.71 -5.39
C THR A 15 -4.32 -10.50 -4.67
N PHE A 16 -5.19 -9.66 -4.13
CA PHE A 16 -4.78 -8.50 -3.35
C PHE A 16 -3.97 -8.91 -2.12
N ARG A 17 -4.43 -9.92 -1.41
CA ARG A 17 -3.71 -10.43 -0.23
C ARG A 17 -2.34 -11.00 -0.61
N ARG A 18 -2.24 -11.65 -1.77
CA ARG A 18 -0.96 -12.13 -2.28
C ARG A 18 -0.02 -10.97 -2.60
N LEU A 19 -0.55 -9.90 -3.19
CA LEU A 19 0.22 -8.69 -3.45
C LEU A 19 0.73 -8.07 -2.14
N LEU A 20 -0.11 -8.00 -1.11
CA LEU A 20 0.30 -7.50 0.20
C LEU A 20 1.41 -8.36 0.80
N GLN A 21 1.29 -9.68 0.68
CA GLN A 21 2.34 -10.60 1.16
C GLN A 21 3.68 -10.27 0.48
N HIS A 22 3.64 -10.02 -0.82
CA HIS A 22 4.83 -9.69 -1.60
C HIS A 22 5.44 -8.35 -1.14
N LEU A 23 4.62 -7.31 -1.03
CA LEU A 23 5.09 -5.97 -0.68
C LEU A 23 5.48 -5.82 0.77
N MET A 24 4.75 -6.47 1.68
CA MET A 24 4.93 -6.24 3.12
C MET A 24 5.90 -7.21 3.78
N HIS A 25 6.07 -8.40 3.20
CA HIS A 25 6.92 -9.43 3.80
C HIS A 25 8.09 -9.83 2.93
N GLU A 26 7.84 -10.14 1.66
CA GLU A 26 8.92 -10.61 0.78
C GLU A 26 9.85 -9.47 0.34
N HIS A 27 9.32 -8.26 0.22
CA HIS A 27 10.07 -7.08 -0.20
C HIS A 27 9.90 -5.90 0.76
N ALA A 28 9.90 -6.20 2.05
CA ALA A 28 9.77 -5.18 3.09
C ALA A 28 10.92 -4.16 3.07
N ASP A 29 12.05 -4.53 2.50
CA ASP A 29 13.24 -3.68 2.36
C ASP A 29 13.08 -2.61 1.28
N VAL A 30 12.19 -2.82 0.32
CA VAL A 30 11.93 -1.82 -0.73
C VAL A 30 11.20 -0.64 -0.11
N GLN A 31 11.78 0.54 -0.22
CA GLN A 31 11.25 1.74 0.42
C GLN A 31 10.05 2.31 -0.34
N ASN A 32 9.16 2.96 0.39
CA ASN A 32 8.00 3.61 -0.24
C ASN A 32 8.43 4.65 -1.28
N ILE A 33 9.54 5.36 -1.03
CA ILE A 33 10.05 6.33 -2.01
C ILE A 33 10.46 5.63 -3.31
N ASP A 34 11.03 4.44 -3.23
CA ASP A 34 11.40 3.66 -4.42
C ASP A 34 10.18 3.26 -5.24
N LEU A 35 9.11 2.86 -4.58
CA LEU A 35 7.85 2.54 -5.24
C LEU A 35 7.25 3.77 -5.93
N MET A 36 7.28 4.91 -5.26
CA MET A 36 6.80 6.17 -5.83
C MET A 36 7.59 6.55 -7.08
N ILE A 37 8.91 6.41 -7.04
CA ILE A 37 9.79 6.71 -8.18
C ILE A 37 9.46 5.78 -9.35
N LEU A 38 9.32 4.49 -9.06
CA LEU A 38 9.12 3.47 -10.10
C LEU A 38 7.72 3.50 -10.70
N ALA A 39 6.71 3.61 -9.87
CA ALA A 39 5.34 3.32 -10.29
C ALA A 39 4.31 4.40 -9.91
N GLY A 40 4.72 5.45 -9.23
CA GLY A 40 3.80 6.54 -8.87
C GLY A 40 2.86 6.24 -7.72
N PHE A 41 3.09 5.15 -6.99
CA PHE A 41 2.33 4.82 -5.79
C PHE A 41 3.24 4.17 -4.75
N CYS A 42 2.77 4.11 -3.51
CA CYS A 42 3.48 3.39 -2.46
C CYS A 42 2.47 2.67 -1.56
N ARG A 43 2.97 2.00 -0.52
CA ARG A 43 2.12 1.26 0.42
C ARG A 43 1.06 2.15 1.07
N ASN A 44 1.40 3.41 1.34
CA ASN A 44 0.46 4.37 1.92
C ASN A 44 -0.67 4.72 0.95
N CYS A 45 -0.39 4.76 -0.35
CA CYS A 45 -1.43 4.95 -1.36
C CYS A 45 -2.41 3.79 -1.35
N VAL A 46 -1.92 2.56 -1.21
CA VAL A 46 -2.76 1.37 -1.13
C VAL A 46 -3.68 1.46 0.11
N ALA A 47 -3.14 1.93 1.23
CA ALA A 47 -3.93 2.14 2.44
C ALA A 47 -5.02 3.21 2.23
N ASP A 48 -4.69 4.29 1.52
CA ASP A 48 -5.66 5.34 1.20
C ASP A 48 -6.78 4.79 0.32
N TRP A 49 -6.46 3.99 -0.68
CA TRP A 49 -7.45 3.33 -1.55
C TRP A 49 -8.32 2.36 -0.76
N TYR A 50 -7.74 1.67 0.21
CA TYR A 50 -8.47 0.77 1.09
C TYR A 50 -9.51 1.52 1.91
N ALA A 51 -9.11 2.66 2.51
CA ALA A 51 -10.03 3.51 3.26
C ALA A 51 -11.14 4.07 2.37
N GLU A 52 -10.79 4.47 1.15
CA GLU A 52 -11.74 4.98 0.17
C GLU A 52 -12.77 3.91 -0.21
N ALA A 53 -12.31 2.70 -0.47
CA ALA A 53 -13.20 1.57 -0.79
C ALA A 53 -14.12 1.24 0.38
N ALA A 54 -13.62 1.33 1.61
CA ALA A 54 -14.44 1.13 2.81
C ALA A 54 -15.52 2.21 2.92
N SER A 55 -15.14 3.46 2.68
CA SER A 55 -16.07 4.59 2.73
C SER A 55 -17.21 4.43 1.70
N GLU A 56 -16.89 3.97 0.51
CA GLU A 56 -17.88 3.71 -0.54
C GLU A 56 -18.90 2.67 -0.13
N ARG A 57 -18.55 1.80 0.83
CA ARG A 57 -19.42 0.74 1.35
C ARG A 57 -20.05 1.12 2.70
N GLY A 58 -19.93 2.39 3.08
CA GLY A 58 -20.53 2.89 4.32
C GLY A 58 -19.79 2.50 5.59
N ILE A 59 -18.52 2.08 5.45
CA ILE A 59 -17.69 1.72 6.59
C ILE A 59 -16.77 2.89 6.91
N ALA A 60 -16.94 3.47 8.09
CA ALA A 60 -16.06 4.54 8.55
C ALA A 60 -14.70 3.94 8.94
N MET A 61 -13.63 4.48 8.37
CA MET A 61 -12.28 4.00 8.63
C MET A 61 -11.31 5.16 8.64
N THR A 62 -10.51 5.24 9.71
CA THR A 62 -9.48 6.26 9.80
C THR A 62 -8.28 5.86 8.94
N ARG A 63 -7.41 6.83 8.66
CA ARG A 63 -6.17 6.57 7.94
C ARG A 63 -5.31 5.55 8.68
N ASP A 64 -5.20 5.69 10.00
CA ASP A 64 -4.40 4.77 10.81
C ASP A 64 -4.96 3.35 10.80
N GLU A 65 -6.28 3.20 10.85
CA GLU A 65 -6.93 1.89 10.74
C GLU A 65 -6.65 1.24 9.38
N ALA A 66 -6.74 2.03 8.30
CA ALA A 66 -6.46 1.54 6.95
C ALA A 66 -4.99 1.12 6.82
N ARG A 67 -4.07 1.92 7.34
CA ARG A 67 -2.64 1.57 7.32
C ARG A 67 -2.37 0.31 8.10
N GLU A 68 -2.99 0.15 9.27
CA GLU A 68 -2.83 -1.07 10.05
C GLU A 68 -3.34 -2.30 9.29
N ALA A 69 -4.46 -2.17 8.59
CA ALA A 69 -4.99 -3.26 7.77
C ALA A 69 -4.03 -3.66 6.65
N ILE A 70 -3.39 -2.69 6.01
CA ILE A 70 -2.47 -2.95 4.89
C ILE A 70 -1.12 -3.44 5.38
N TYR A 71 -0.55 -2.80 6.39
CA TYR A 71 0.78 -3.16 6.91
C TYR A 71 0.77 -4.37 7.83
N GLY A 72 -0.41 -4.75 8.37
CA GLY A 72 -0.51 -5.84 9.33
C GLY A 72 -0.01 -5.47 10.72
N MET A 73 0.28 -4.19 10.95
CA MET A 73 0.76 -3.63 12.22
C MET A 73 0.59 -2.11 12.16
N PRO A 74 0.66 -1.40 13.30
CA PRO A 74 0.64 0.05 13.29
C PRO A 74 1.77 0.60 12.40
N PHE A 75 1.47 1.62 11.60
CA PHE A 75 2.45 2.17 10.66
C PHE A 75 3.72 2.65 11.35
N ALA A 76 3.60 3.23 12.53
CA ALA A 76 4.77 3.67 13.29
C ALA A 76 5.74 2.52 13.56
N GLN A 77 5.21 1.34 13.86
CA GLN A 77 6.01 0.14 14.08
C GLN A 77 6.68 -0.34 12.79
N TRP A 78 5.95 -0.37 11.69
CA TRP A 78 6.51 -0.71 10.37
C TRP A 78 7.64 0.24 10.01
N LYS A 79 7.39 1.54 10.17
CA LYS A 79 8.37 2.58 9.87
C LYS A 79 9.65 2.39 10.65
N GLN A 80 9.54 2.09 11.94
CA GLN A 80 10.69 1.84 12.81
C GLN A 80 11.49 0.61 12.36
N GLN A 81 10.81 -0.43 11.91
CA GLN A 81 11.45 -1.70 11.55
C GLN A 81 12.03 -1.71 10.14
N HIS A 82 11.43 -1.00 9.21
CA HIS A 82 11.73 -1.16 7.78
C HIS A 82 12.10 0.12 7.05
N GLN A 83 11.64 1.28 7.49
CA GLN A 83 11.89 2.52 6.75
C GLN A 83 13.28 3.06 7.07
N THR A 84 14.02 3.39 6.01
CA THR A 84 15.33 4.02 6.12
C THR A 84 15.23 5.47 5.66
N GLU A 85 16.19 6.29 6.06
CA GLU A 85 16.26 7.67 5.59
C GLU A 85 16.54 7.70 4.09
N ALA A 86 15.80 8.52 3.35
CA ALA A 86 15.97 8.64 1.91
C ALA A 86 17.33 9.27 1.60
N THR A 87 18.02 8.73 0.60
CA THR A 87 19.29 9.28 0.13
C THR A 87 19.03 10.51 -0.73
N ALA A 88 20.08 11.32 -0.95
CA ALA A 88 19.98 12.47 -1.84
C ALA A 88 19.60 12.04 -3.26
N GLU A 89 20.11 10.89 -3.71
CA GLU A 89 19.77 10.31 -5.01
C GLU A 89 18.30 9.94 -5.11
N GLN A 90 17.76 9.31 -4.06
CA GLN A 90 16.34 8.96 -4.01
C GLN A 90 15.46 10.21 -4.04
N LEU A 91 15.82 11.23 -3.28
CA LEU A 91 15.06 12.48 -3.24
C LEU A 91 15.05 13.17 -4.60
N ALA A 92 16.20 13.21 -5.28
CA ALA A 92 16.30 13.80 -6.61
C ALA A 92 15.47 13.01 -7.63
N ALA A 93 15.54 11.69 -7.60
CA ALA A 93 14.75 10.83 -8.48
C ALA A 93 13.26 10.97 -8.22
N PHE A 94 12.87 11.11 -6.97
CA PHE A 94 11.48 11.32 -6.58
C PHE A 94 10.94 12.64 -7.17
N GLU A 95 11.70 13.72 -7.04
CA GLU A 95 11.31 15.02 -7.62
C GLU A 95 11.16 14.94 -9.13
N ALA A 96 12.08 14.26 -9.80
CA ALA A 96 12.02 14.06 -11.25
C ALA A 96 10.79 13.25 -11.64
N SER A 97 10.45 12.21 -10.87
CA SER A 97 9.29 11.36 -11.16
C SER A 97 7.98 12.09 -10.97
N ARG A 98 7.91 13.02 -10.03
CA ARG A 98 6.69 13.81 -9.79
C ARG A 98 6.36 14.67 -11.00
N SER A 99 7.35 15.16 -11.71
CA SER A 99 7.17 15.94 -12.94
C SER A 99 6.71 15.08 -14.11
N ALA A 100 7.04 13.76 -14.07
CA ALA A 100 6.69 12.80 -15.12
C ALA A 100 5.32 12.16 -14.91
N HIS A 101 4.84 12.12 -13.69
CA HIS A 101 3.55 11.54 -13.33
C HIS A 101 2.50 12.63 -13.15
#